data_cc4277566242b2182262e84ce78531ab
#
_entry.id   cc4277566242b2182262e84ce78531ab
#
_cell.length_a   1.000
_cell.length_b   1.000
_cell.length_c   1.000
_cell.angle_alpha   90.00
_cell.angle_beta   90.00
_cell.angle_gamma   90.00
#
_symmetry.space_group_name_H-M   'P 1'
#
loop_
_entity.id
_entity.type
_entity.pdbx_description
1 polymer ?
#
loop_
_entity_poly.entity_id
_entity_poly.type
_entity_poly.pdbx_seq_one_letter_code
_entity_poly.pdbx_strand_id
1 'polypeptide(L)'
;MARFVALGDSLTEGVGDPHPSWPNGLRGWADLVAALLAAHDPASDYANLALRGKTARDVAAEQLPAAVALRPDIVTVWAGGNDILRPRLRLDNVLAPLDHALAQFAATTTVIVFTGFEISGSPALTPLRSRVRALNTGLREIARDRGALIADVSERGAWADRRLWAGDRVHPSPLGHQRLAAQVAHLLGLGTVATHVTDPTHATAAPELEPPRPSRFGQTLAAEIDWWRVHAAPHIARWATGASRRELVVPKWSVPVRPAGTFPWFDIDNDLGASSARSQSRPSQ
;
A
#
# COMPACT_ATOMS: atom_id res chain seq x y z
N MET A 1 -6.33 -22.85 5.93
CA MET A 1 -6.93 -22.10 4.80
C MET A 1 -7.30 -20.72 5.31
N ALA A 2 -6.66 -19.68 4.81
CA ALA A 2 -6.94 -18.31 5.21
C ALA A 2 -7.53 -17.53 4.03
N ARG A 3 -8.61 -16.78 4.27
CA ARG A 3 -9.16 -15.84 3.30
C ARG A 3 -8.70 -14.44 3.61
N PHE A 4 -7.91 -13.87 2.70
CA PHE A 4 -7.43 -12.51 2.78
C PHE A 4 -8.25 -11.58 1.89
N VAL A 5 -8.76 -10.47 2.45
CA VAL A 5 -9.50 -9.45 1.72
C VAL A 5 -8.85 -8.08 1.93
N ALA A 6 -8.51 -7.40 0.84
CA ALA A 6 -7.90 -6.08 0.87
C ALA A 6 -8.88 -5.00 0.45
N LEU A 7 -9.06 -3.97 1.30
CA LEU A 7 -9.91 -2.80 1.08
C LEU A 7 -9.07 -1.53 1.01
N GLY A 8 -9.47 -0.60 0.17
CA GLY A 8 -8.79 0.68 0.12
C GLY A 8 -8.94 1.44 -1.20
N ASP A 9 -7.95 2.25 -1.46
CA ASP A 9 -7.87 3.09 -2.65
C ASP A 9 -6.73 2.66 -3.59
N SER A 10 -6.12 3.61 -4.31
CA SER A 10 -5.01 3.36 -5.25
C SER A 10 -3.80 2.68 -4.61
N LEU A 11 -3.53 2.94 -3.32
CA LEU A 11 -2.39 2.35 -2.62
C LEU A 11 -2.58 0.84 -2.43
N THR A 12 -3.80 0.38 -2.21
CA THR A 12 -4.14 -1.04 -2.07
C THR A 12 -4.42 -1.70 -3.43
N GLU A 13 -4.93 -0.96 -4.41
CA GLU A 13 -5.07 -1.43 -5.79
C GLU A 13 -3.72 -1.79 -6.42
N GLY A 14 -2.63 -1.13 -6.01
CA GLY A 14 -1.27 -1.38 -6.49
C GLY A 14 -0.75 -0.34 -7.48
N VAL A 15 -1.34 0.87 -7.50
CA VAL A 15 -0.84 1.96 -8.35
C VAL A 15 0.62 2.27 -7.98
N GLY A 16 1.48 2.31 -9.01
CA GLY A 16 2.93 2.49 -8.87
C GLY A 16 3.74 1.20 -9.06
N ASP A 17 3.09 0.04 -9.13
CA ASP A 17 3.71 -1.26 -9.48
C ASP A 17 3.08 -1.80 -10.78
N PRO A 18 3.46 -1.26 -11.96
CA PRO A 18 2.92 -1.66 -13.24
C PRO A 18 3.33 -3.10 -13.59
N HIS A 19 2.35 -3.92 -13.90
CA HIS A 19 2.56 -5.30 -14.30
C HIS A 19 1.50 -5.73 -15.33
N PRO A 20 1.82 -5.71 -16.64
CA PRO A 20 0.84 -5.87 -17.73
C PRO A 20 0.00 -7.15 -17.68
N SER A 21 0.55 -8.22 -17.10
CA SER A 21 -0.15 -9.52 -17.00
C SER A 21 -1.16 -9.58 -15.85
N TRP A 22 -1.20 -8.56 -14.98
CA TRP A 22 -2.13 -8.52 -13.86
C TRP A 22 -3.41 -7.75 -14.20
N PRO A 23 -4.53 -8.04 -13.53
CA PRO A 23 -5.74 -7.23 -13.68
C PRO A 23 -5.46 -5.76 -13.43
N ASN A 24 -6.10 -4.90 -14.22
CA ASN A 24 -5.86 -3.45 -14.25
C ASN A 24 -4.40 -3.05 -14.59
N GLY A 25 -3.57 -3.98 -15.07
CA GLY A 25 -2.15 -3.75 -15.38
C GLY A 25 -1.29 -3.43 -14.15
N LEU A 26 -1.73 -3.80 -12.96
CA LEU A 26 -1.10 -3.44 -11.70
C LEU A 26 -0.95 -4.67 -10.80
N ARG A 27 0.25 -4.84 -10.25
CA ARG A 27 0.49 -5.66 -9.06
C ARG A 27 0.48 -4.71 -7.85
N GLY A 28 0.67 -5.18 -6.65
CA GLY A 28 0.80 -4.32 -5.48
C GLY A 28 1.09 -5.14 -4.24
N TRP A 29 1.31 -4.46 -3.12
CA TRP A 29 1.65 -5.09 -1.85
C TRP A 29 0.62 -6.15 -1.41
N ALA A 30 -0.68 -5.93 -1.66
CA ALA A 30 -1.73 -6.86 -1.27
C ALA A 30 -1.65 -8.17 -2.07
N ASP A 31 -1.31 -8.10 -3.34
CA ASP A 31 -1.08 -9.29 -4.18
C ASP A 31 0.17 -10.05 -3.74
N LEU A 32 1.23 -9.34 -3.35
CA LEU A 32 2.45 -9.94 -2.80
C LEU A 32 2.17 -10.65 -1.47
N VAL A 33 1.38 -10.05 -0.57
CA VAL A 33 0.93 -10.71 0.68
C VAL A 33 0.09 -11.96 0.38
N ALA A 34 -0.82 -11.88 -0.59
CA ALA A 34 -1.63 -13.02 -0.99
C ALA A 34 -0.77 -14.20 -1.50
N ALA A 35 0.28 -13.89 -2.26
CA ALA A 35 1.22 -14.90 -2.72
C ALA A 35 2.04 -15.52 -1.57
N LEU A 36 2.44 -14.72 -0.57
CA LEU A 36 3.11 -15.23 0.62
C LEU A 36 2.19 -16.14 1.46
N LEU A 37 0.93 -15.76 1.62
CA LEU A 37 -0.08 -16.61 2.28
C LEU A 37 -0.25 -17.93 1.52
N ALA A 38 -0.33 -17.88 0.19
CA ALA A 38 -0.46 -19.09 -0.63
C ALA A 38 0.79 -19.97 -0.62
N ALA A 39 1.98 -19.40 -0.48
CA ALA A 39 3.22 -20.14 -0.30
C ALA A 39 3.24 -20.88 1.05
N HIS A 40 2.62 -20.29 2.07
CA HIS A 40 2.48 -20.91 3.39
C HIS A 40 1.34 -21.94 3.41
N ASP A 41 0.19 -21.64 2.82
CA ASP A 41 -0.95 -22.54 2.65
C ASP A 41 -1.57 -22.33 1.25
N PRO A 42 -1.34 -23.26 0.30
CA PRO A 42 -1.85 -23.15 -1.08
C PRO A 42 -3.39 -23.11 -1.19
N ALA A 43 -4.09 -23.47 -0.13
CA ALA A 43 -5.56 -23.39 -0.09
C ALA A 43 -6.08 -21.98 0.26
N SER A 44 -5.18 -21.04 0.55
CA SER A 44 -5.57 -19.67 0.89
C SER A 44 -6.25 -18.95 -0.29
N ASP A 45 -7.30 -18.17 0.03
CA ASP A 45 -8.07 -17.36 -0.90
C ASP A 45 -7.72 -15.88 -0.74
N TYR A 46 -7.85 -15.12 -1.83
CA TYR A 46 -7.59 -13.68 -1.86
C TYR A 46 -8.63 -12.91 -2.66
N ALA A 47 -9.06 -11.76 -2.13
CA ALA A 47 -9.83 -10.77 -2.86
C ALA A 47 -9.25 -9.37 -2.63
N ASN A 48 -9.24 -8.53 -3.68
CA ASN A 48 -8.84 -7.14 -3.60
C ASN A 48 -9.97 -6.27 -4.15
N LEU A 49 -10.68 -5.61 -3.23
CA LEU A 49 -11.83 -4.77 -3.53
C LEU A 49 -11.45 -3.30 -3.70
N ALA A 50 -10.16 -2.97 -3.53
CA ALA A 50 -9.66 -1.61 -3.59
C ALA A 50 -9.81 -1.01 -5.00
N LEU A 51 -10.14 0.28 -5.02
CA LEU A 51 -10.27 1.08 -6.24
C LEU A 51 -9.66 2.46 -6.04
N ARG A 52 -8.87 2.89 -7.02
CA ARG A 52 -8.23 4.21 -7.02
C ARG A 52 -9.22 5.35 -6.82
N GLY A 53 -8.82 6.38 -6.10
CA GLY A 53 -9.60 7.59 -5.88
C GLY A 53 -10.72 7.47 -4.85
N LYS A 54 -10.94 6.32 -4.23
CA LYS A 54 -11.96 6.12 -3.20
C LYS A 54 -11.61 6.83 -1.90
N THR A 55 -12.59 7.43 -1.28
CA THR A 55 -12.51 8.01 0.06
C THR A 55 -12.84 6.97 1.13
N ALA A 56 -12.57 7.30 2.40
CA ALA A 56 -12.95 6.43 3.51
C ALA A 56 -14.46 6.08 3.50
N ARG A 57 -15.29 7.08 3.17
CA ARG A 57 -16.74 6.88 3.02
C ARG A 57 -17.09 5.95 1.86
N ASP A 58 -16.42 6.10 0.72
CA ASP A 58 -16.65 5.24 -0.44
C ASP A 58 -16.22 3.79 -0.14
N VAL A 59 -15.08 3.60 0.54
CA VAL A 59 -14.61 2.28 0.98
C VAL A 59 -15.63 1.63 1.92
N ALA A 60 -16.12 2.37 2.92
CA ALA A 60 -17.12 1.86 3.86
C ALA A 60 -18.47 1.57 3.17
N ALA A 61 -18.89 2.35 2.19
CA ALA A 61 -20.19 2.18 1.54
C ALA A 61 -20.19 1.12 0.43
N GLU A 62 -19.10 1.01 -0.34
CA GLU A 62 -19.06 0.21 -1.56
C GLU A 62 -18.29 -1.12 -1.38
N GLN A 63 -17.19 -1.11 -0.59
CA GLN A 63 -16.32 -2.29 -0.46
C GLN A 63 -16.66 -3.14 0.77
N LEU A 64 -17.01 -2.50 1.88
CA LEU A 64 -17.28 -3.20 3.15
C LEU A 64 -18.38 -4.25 3.06
N PRO A 65 -19.57 -4.01 2.45
CA PRO A 65 -20.61 -5.04 2.40
C PRO A 65 -20.16 -6.32 1.70
N ALA A 66 -19.41 -6.18 0.59
CA ALA A 66 -18.83 -7.31 -0.11
C ALA A 66 -17.76 -8.02 0.73
N ALA A 67 -16.88 -7.27 1.41
CA ALA A 67 -15.85 -7.83 2.27
C ALA A 67 -16.44 -8.65 3.43
N VAL A 68 -17.45 -8.13 4.11
CA VAL A 68 -18.15 -8.84 5.20
C VAL A 68 -18.83 -10.12 4.68
N ALA A 69 -19.47 -10.05 3.51
CA ALA A 69 -20.10 -11.21 2.87
C ALA A 69 -19.10 -12.33 2.54
N LEU A 70 -17.85 -11.97 2.25
CA LEU A 70 -16.76 -12.92 1.99
C LEU A 70 -16.27 -13.62 3.27
N ARG A 71 -16.63 -13.16 4.45
CA ARG A 71 -16.20 -13.73 5.75
C ARG A 71 -14.68 -13.94 5.83
N PRO A 72 -13.87 -12.87 5.78
CA PRO A 72 -12.43 -12.98 5.77
C PRO A 72 -11.86 -13.46 7.10
N ASP A 73 -10.77 -14.22 7.05
CA ASP A 73 -9.91 -14.49 8.21
C ASP A 73 -8.95 -13.33 8.46
N ILE A 74 -8.54 -12.67 7.37
CA ILE A 74 -7.64 -11.51 7.39
C ILE A 74 -8.25 -10.41 6.51
N VAL A 75 -8.35 -9.20 7.05
CA VAL A 75 -8.76 -8.02 6.28
C VAL A 75 -7.79 -6.87 6.48
N THR A 76 -7.46 -6.19 5.41
CA THR A 76 -6.69 -4.95 5.49
C THR A 76 -7.55 -3.77 5.03
N VAL A 77 -7.42 -2.61 5.72
CA VAL A 77 -8.12 -1.39 5.38
C VAL A 77 -7.13 -0.24 5.28
N TRP A 78 -7.02 0.35 4.09
CA TRP A 78 -6.19 1.52 3.85
C TRP A 78 -6.97 2.60 3.11
N ALA A 79 -7.47 3.58 3.84
CA ALA A 79 -8.28 4.67 3.30
C ALA A 79 -8.07 5.97 4.07
N GLY A 80 -8.54 7.08 3.50
CA GLY A 80 -8.41 8.42 4.08
C GLY A 80 -7.36 9.29 3.39
N GLY A 81 -6.45 8.71 2.61
CA GLY A 81 -5.45 9.45 1.84
C GLY A 81 -6.09 10.46 0.86
N ASN A 82 -7.13 10.06 0.16
CA ASN A 82 -7.87 10.94 -0.74
C ASN A 82 -8.71 12.01 -0.01
N ASP A 83 -9.11 11.72 1.22
CA ASP A 83 -9.90 12.65 2.04
C ASP A 83 -9.07 13.84 2.52
N ILE A 84 -7.82 13.59 2.97
CA ILE A 84 -6.94 14.65 3.50
C ILE A 84 -6.60 15.73 2.48
N LEU A 85 -6.70 15.42 1.17
CA LEU A 85 -6.46 16.36 0.08
C LEU A 85 -7.66 17.31 -0.13
N ARG A 86 -8.84 17.03 0.42
CA ARG A 86 -10.03 17.84 0.21
C ARG A 86 -9.95 19.19 0.96
N PRO A 87 -10.38 20.31 0.34
CA PRO A 87 -10.27 21.63 0.95
C PRO A 87 -10.98 21.74 2.31
N ARG A 88 -12.17 21.14 2.42
CA ARG A 88 -13.03 21.19 3.65
C ARG A 88 -13.03 19.82 4.35
N LEU A 89 -11.86 19.35 4.74
CA LEU A 89 -11.74 18.12 5.51
C LEU A 89 -12.42 18.28 6.87
N ARG A 90 -13.29 17.33 7.21
CA ARG A 90 -13.76 17.06 8.57
C ARG A 90 -13.30 15.67 8.93
N LEU A 91 -12.42 15.56 9.91
CA LEU A 91 -11.77 14.30 10.27
C LEU A 91 -12.79 13.23 10.69
N ASP A 92 -13.86 13.63 11.37
CA ASP A 92 -14.95 12.73 11.75
C ASP A 92 -15.60 12.04 10.52
N ASN A 93 -15.69 12.74 9.38
CA ASN A 93 -16.24 12.16 8.15
C ASN A 93 -15.32 11.10 7.52
N VAL A 94 -14.08 11.02 7.99
CA VAL A 94 -13.10 10.00 7.57
C VAL A 94 -13.04 8.87 8.58
N LEU A 95 -12.91 9.21 9.86
CA LEU A 95 -12.71 8.23 10.93
C LEU A 95 -13.98 7.45 11.28
N ALA A 96 -15.14 8.12 11.38
CA ALA A 96 -16.36 7.43 11.76
C ALA A 96 -16.80 6.32 10.76
N PRO A 97 -16.76 6.52 9.43
CA PRO A 97 -17.01 5.41 8.49
C PRO A 97 -16.04 4.24 8.63
N LEU A 98 -14.75 4.52 8.91
CA LEU A 98 -13.74 3.48 9.11
C LEU A 98 -13.98 2.73 10.43
N ASP A 99 -14.24 3.42 11.52
CA ASP A 99 -14.57 2.80 12.80
C ASP A 99 -15.81 1.89 12.69
N HIS A 100 -16.86 2.41 12.02
CA HIS A 100 -18.06 1.59 11.74
C HIS A 100 -17.73 0.38 10.86
N ALA A 101 -16.87 0.55 9.85
CA ALA A 101 -16.45 -0.55 8.98
C ALA A 101 -15.72 -1.66 9.75
N LEU A 102 -14.78 -1.30 10.60
CA LEU A 102 -14.01 -2.26 11.39
C LEU A 102 -14.89 -3.05 12.37
N ALA A 103 -15.93 -2.40 12.92
CA ALA A 103 -16.89 -3.03 13.83
C ALA A 103 -17.76 -4.13 13.16
N GLN A 104 -17.80 -4.21 11.82
CA GLN A 104 -18.59 -5.21 11.10
C GLN A 104 -17.89 -6.58 10.95
N PHE A 105 -16.59 -6.64 11.20
CA PHE A 105 -15.86 -7.89 11.08
C PHE A 105 -16.01 -8.75 12.35
N ALA A 106 -15.99 -10.06 12.17
CA ALA A 106 -16.07 -11.01 13.28
C ALA A 106 -14.86 -10.85 14.22
N ALA A 107 -15.04 -11.15 15.50
CA ALA A 107 -13.97 -11.11 16.50
C ALA A 107 -12.79 -12.05 16.16
N THR A 108 -13.02 -13.05 15.32
CA THR A 108 -12.01 -14.00 14.83
C THR A 108 -11.24 -13.47 13.60
N THR A 109 -11.69 -12.38 13.00
CA THR A 109 -11.03 -11.78 11.83
C THR A 109 -9.82 -10.95 12.28
N THR A 110 -8.65 -11.25 11.75
CA THR A 110 -7.48 -10.37 11.91
C THR A 110 -7.65 -9.13 11.05
N VAL A 111 -7.84 -7.99 11.70
CA VAL A 111 -7.99 -6.68 11.03
C VAL A 111 -6.67 -5.94 11.08
N ILE A 112 -6.20 -5.42 9.93
CA ILE A 112 -5.01 -4.58 9.82
C ILE A 112 -5.41 -3.23 9.25
N VAL A 113 -5.09 -2.15 9.97
CA VAL A 113 -5.33 -0.77 9.54
C VAL A 113 -4.00 -0.10 9.20
N PHE A 114 -3.95 0.60 8.09
CA PHE A 114 -2.76 1.35 7.70
C PHE A 114 -2.86 2.81 8.13
N THR A 115 -1.75 3.39 8.58
CA THR A 115 -1.60 4.84 8.70
C THR A 115 -1.33 5.48 7.33
N GLY A 116 -1.44 6.81 7.23
CA GLY A 116 -0.95 7.56 6.08
C GLY A 116 0.55 7.85 6.20
N PHE A 117 1.24 7.93 5.07
CA PHE A 117 2.65 8.29 5.00
C PHE A 117 2.94 9.68 5.58
N GLU A 118 4.06 9.85 6.29
CA GLU A 118 4.50 11.17 6.71
C GLU A 118 4.87 12.02 5.49
N ILE A 119 4.31 13.23 5.42
CA ILE A 119 4.61 14.19 4.36
C ILE A 119 5.85 14.99 4.78
N SER A 120 6.92 14.88 4.01
CA SER A 120 8.15 15.66 4.17
C SER A 120 8.23 16.81 3.14
N GLY A 121 9.24 17.68 3.26
CA GLY A 121 9.54 18.72 2.28
C GLY A 121 9.09 20.13 2.67
N SER A 122 8.59 20.94 1.71
CA SER A 122 8.34 22.37 1.85
C SER A 122 7.46 22.75 3.05
N PRO A 123 7.75 23.89 3.73
CA PRO A 123 6.85 24.48 4.75
C PRO A 123 5.41 24.71 4.26
N ALA A 124 5.21 24.94 2.95
CA ALA A 124 3.88 25.10 2.35
C ALA A 124 2.98 23.86 2.54
N LEU A 125 3.57 22.69 2.77
CA LEU A 125 2.84 21.43 3.04
C LEU A 125 2.46 21.25 4.52
N THR A 126 2.76 22.21 5.39
CA THR A 126 2.45 22.12 6.84
C THR A 126 0.97 21.83 7.14
N PRO A 127 -0.01 22.46 6.47
CA PRO A 127 -1.42 22.13 6.71
C PRO A 127 -1.75 20.68 6.36
N LEU A 128 -1.18 20.15 5.28
CA LEU A 128 -1.39 18.77 4.86
C LEU A 128 -0.73 17.78 5.85
N ARG A 129 0.47 18.09 6.32
CA ARG A 129 1.14 17.30 7.40
C ARG A 129 0.30 17.22 8.66
N SER A 130 -0.27 18.35 9.10
CA SER A 130 -1.14 18.37 10.29
C SER A 130 -2.37 17.49 10.11
N ARG A 131 -2.98 17.48 8.91
CA ARG A 131 -4.10 16.61 8.58
C ARG A 131 -3.73 15.13 8.62
N VAL A 132 -2.58 14.77 8.01
CA VAL A 132 -2.09 13.36 8.03
C VAL A 132 -1.83 12.91 9.46
N ARG A 133 -1.18 13.73 10.28
CA ARG A 133 -0.93 13.39 11.69
C ARG A 133 -2.20 13.20 12.48
N ALA A 134 -3.18 14.08 12.31
CA ALA A 134 -4.48 13.95 12.96
C ALA A 134 -5.22 12.67 12.50
N LEU A 135 -5.21 12.36 11.19
CA LEU A 135 -5.74 11.10 10.67
C LEU A 135 -5.03 9.90 11.31
N ASN A 136 -3.69 9.89 11.32
CA ASN A 136 -2.91 8.79 11.86
C ASN A 136 -3.15 8.58 13.36
N THR A 137 -3.34 9.66 14.12
CA THR A 137 -3.73 9.58 15.54
C THR A 137 -5.07 8.88 15.69
N GLY A 138 -6.10 9.34 14.96
CA GLY A 138 -7.42 8.72 15.02
C GLY A 138 -7.44 7.25 14.54
N LEU A 139 -6.67 6.91 13.50
CA LEU A 139 -6.56 5.52 13.03
C LEU A 139 -5.94 4.60 14.09
N ARG A 140 -4.91 5.06 14.82
CA ARG A 140 -4.31 4.30 15.92
C ARG A 140 -5.28 4.14 17.10
N GLU A 141 -6.07 5.16 17.41
CA GLU A 141 -7.11 5.09 18.45
C GLU A 141 -8.17 4.05 18.06
N ILE A 142 -8.73 4.13 16.86
CA ILE A 142 -9.70 3.17 16.35
C ILE A 142 -9.12 1.76 16.37
N ALA A 143 -7.90 1.56 15.88
CA ALA A 143 -7.29 0.24 15.83
C ALA A 143 -7.12 -0.35 17.25
N ARG A 144 -6.63 0.45 18.21
CA ARG A 144 -6.53 0.03 19.60
C ARG A 144 -7.89 -0.35 20.18
N ASP A 145 -8.91 0.48 19.96
CA ASP A 145 -10.24 0.29 20.55
C ASP A 145 -10.98 -0.91 19.92
N ARG A 146 -10.62 -1.28 18.69
CA ARG A 146 -11.15 -2.44 17.95
C ARG A 146 -10.27 -3.69 18.04
N GLY A 147 -9.12 -3.64 18.69
CA GLY A 147 -8.17 -4.74 18.74
C GLY A 147 -7.53 -5.06 17.38
N ALA A 148 -7.49 -4.09 16.46
CA ALA A 148 -6.88 -4.24 15.15
C ALA A 148 -5.36 -4.02 15.20
N LEU A 149 -4.63 -4.69 14.31
CA LEU A 149 -3.21 -4.45 14.10
C LEU A 149 -3.00 -3.15 13.31
N ILE A 150 -1.86 -2.49 13.54
CA ILE A 150 -1.46 -1.29 12.79
C ILE A 150 -0.28 -1.59 11.87
N ALA A 151 -0.46 -1.40 10.57
CA ALA A 151 0.62 -1.26 9.61
C ALA A 151 1.03 0.22 9.58
N ASP A 152 1.98 0.59 10.46
CA ASP A 152 2.40 1.98 10.61
C ASP A 152 3.44 2.35 9.55
N VAL A 153 3.02 3.13 8.56
CA VAL A 153 3.89 3.68 7.50
C VAL A 153 4.25 5.15 7.74
N SER A 154 3.90 5.70 8.90
CA SER A 154 4.13 7.12 9.21
C SER A 154 5.44 7.39 9.92
N GLU A 155 6.27 6.38 10.16
CA GLU A 155 7.56 6.56 10.81
C GLU A 155 8.44 7.53 10.02
N ARG A 156 8.97 8.53 10.75
CA ARG A 156 9.78 9.58 10.13
C ARG A 156 11.06 9.00 9.54
N GLY A 157 11.31 9.30 8.27
CA GLY A 157 12.50 8.83 7.56
C GLY A 157 12.36 7.43 6.95
N ALA A 158 11.45 6.59 7.43
CA ALA A 158 11.28 5.24 6.88
C ALA A 158 10.95 5.24 5.38
N TRP A 159 10.28 6.28 4.89
CA TRP A 159 9.90 6.47 3.49
C TRP A 159 10.65 7.64 2.82
N ALA A 160 11.81 8.02 3.35
CA ALA A 160 12.62 9.10 2.77
C ALA A 160 13.33 8.69 1.48
N ASP A 161 13.57 7.39 1.27
CA ASP A 161 14.22 6.88 0.07
C ASP A 161 13.33 7.08 -1.16
N ARG A 162 13.84 7.83 -2.13
CA ARG A 162 13.12 8.15 -3.37
C ARG A 162 12.78 6.91 -4.21
N ARG A 163 13.53 5.83 -4.07
CA ARG A 163 13.32 4.57 -4.78
C ARG A 163 12.07 3.82 -4.35
N LEU A 164 11.58 4.11 -3.15
CA LEU A 164 10.32 3.54 -2.64
C LEU A 164 9.08 4.16 -3.30
N TRP A 165 9.25 5.21 -4.10
CA TRP A 165 8.17 5.96 -4.71
C TRP A 165 8.19 5.86 -6.23
N ALA A 166 7.02 5.76 -6.82
CA ALA A 166 6.82 5.88 -8.26
C ALA A 166 7.17 7.29 -8.78
N GLY A 167 7.10 7.50 -10.09
CA GLY A 167 7.41 8.78 -10.72
C GLY A 167 6.57 9.94 -10.20
N ASP A 168 5.33 9.67 -9.78
CA ASP A 168 4.39 10.67 -9.25
C ASP A 168 4.67 11.08 -7.78
N ARG A 169 5.57 10.42 -7.07
CA ARG A 169 5.94 10.66 -5.66
C ARG A 169 4.78 10.57 -4.67
N VAL A 170 3.70 9.93 -5.06
CA VAL A 170 2.49 9.72 -4.26
C VAL A 170 2.29 8.24 -4.00
N HIS A 171 2.47 7.43 -5.02
CA HIS A 171 2.29 5.99 -4.94
C HIS A 171 3.62 5.28 -4.70
N PRO A 172 3.65 4.18 -3.94
CA PRO A 172 4.83 3.35 -3.79
C PRO A 172 5.29 2.81 -5.15
N SER A 173 6.60 2.72 -5.35
CA SER A 173 7.20 1.99 -6.47
C SER A 173 7.07 0.47 -6.27
N PRO A 174 7.49 -0.38 -7.23
CA PRO A 174 7.59 -1.82 -7.00
C PRO A 174 8.35 -2.17 -5.71
N LEU A 175 9.46 -1.48 -5.43
CA LEU A 175 10.23 -1.65 -4.19
C LEU A 175 9.43 -1.18 -2.95
N GLY A 176 8.69 -0.09 -3.07
CA GLY A 176 7.80 0.39 -2.02
C GLY A 176 6.68 -0.61 -1.71
N HIS A 177 6.08 -1.21 -2.74
CA HIS A 177 5.07 -2.27 -2.57
C HIS A 177 5.65 -3.54 -1.94
N GLN A 178 6.87 -3.96 -2.30
CA GLN A 178 7.56 -5.06 -1.62
C GLN A 178 7.77 -4.76 -0.13
N ARG A 179 8.20 -3.54 0.22
CA ARG A 179 8.36 -3.13 1.61
C ARG A 179 7.05 -3.19 2.40
N LEU A 180 5.94 -2.72 1.82
CA LEU A 180 4.61 -2.81 2.43
C LEU A 180 4.18 -4.27 2.64
N ALA A 181 4.41 -5.12 1.65
CA ALA A 181 4.11 -6.54 1.76
C ALA A 181 4.91 -7.21 2.88
N ALA A 182 6.22 -6.90 3.00
CA ALA A 182 7.06 -7.41 4.08
C ALA A 182 6.57 -6.96 5.47
N GLN A 183 6.12 -5.71 5.60
CA GLN A 183 5.55 -5.19 6.85
C GLN A 183 4.27 -5.92 7.23
N VAL A 184 3.36 -6.14 6.28
CA VAL A 184 2.12 -6.88 6.54
C VAL A 184 2.41 -8.35 6.85
N ALA A 185 3.32 -8.99 6.12
CA ALA A 185 3.75 -10.37 6.38
C ALA A 185 4.32 -10.53 7.80
N HIS A 186 5.12 -9.56 8.25
CA HIS A 186 5.64 -9.54 9.62
C HIS A 186 4.50 -9.45 10.66
N LEU A 187 3.53 -8.55 10.45
CA LEU A 187 2.35 -8.44 11.34
C LEU A 187 1.54 -9.73 11.41
N LEU A 188 1.49 -10.48 10.31
CA LEU A 188 0.80 -11.77 10.22
C LEU A 188 1.62 -12.96 10.72
N GLY A 189 2.88 -12.76 11.12
CA GLY A 189 3.77 -13.84 11.56
C GLY A 189 4.16 -14.82 10.46
N LEU A 190 4.10 -14.42 9.18
CA LEU A 190 4.42 -15.28 8.03
C LEU A 190 5.92 -15.56 7.85
N GLY A 191 6.75 -15.16 8.81
CA GLY A 191 8.20 -15.26 8.76
C GLY A 191 8.82 -14.18 7.86
N THR A 192 10.12 -13.97 8.01
CA THR A 192 10.89 -13.18 7.05
C THR A 192 11.05 -14.01 5.79
N VAL A 193 10.23 -13.76 4.77
CA VAL A 193 10.72 -13.99 3.43
C VAL A 193 12.01 -13.20 3.34
N ALA A 194 13.09 -13.85 2.96
CA ALA A 194 14.38 -13.19 2.78
C ALA A 194 14.28 -12.18 1.62
N THR A 195 13.45 -11.17 1.83
CA THR A 195 13.56 -9.92 1.10
C THR A 195 14.82 -9.28 1.63
N HIS A 196 15.69 -8.79 0.79
CA HIS A 196 16.77 -7.88 1.19
C HIS A 196 16.22 -6.56 1.79
N VAL A 197 14.99 -6.58 2.31
CA VAL A 197 14.38 -5.56 3.13
C VAL A 197 14.68 -5.96 4.57
N THR A 198 15.80 -5.50 5.06
CA THR A 198 16.25 -5.59 6.44
C THR A 198 15.14 -5.21 7.43
N ASP A 199 15.09 -5.98 8.52
CA ASP A 199 14.33 -5.85 9.77
C ASP A 199 13.46 -4.57 9.89
N PRO A 200 12.12 -4.69 9.95
CA PRO A 200 11.22 -3.54 10.09
C PRO A 200 11.42 -2.77 11.41
N THR A 201 12.04 -3.36 12.44
CA THR A 201 12.41 -2.66 13.69
C THR A 201 13.72 -1.88 13.56
N HIS A 202 14.53 -2.18 12.55
CA HIS A 202 15.75 -1.47 12.20
C HIS A 202 15.78 -1.15 10.70
N ALA A 203 14.76 -0.44 10.21
CA ALA A 203 14.60 -0.06 8.81
C ALA A 203 15.66 0.95 8.32
N THR A 204 16.89 0.86 8.79
CA THR A 204 18.01 1.73 8.43
C THR A 204 18.97 1.15 7.40
N ALA A 205 18.80 -0.10 6.98
CA ALA A 205 19.64 -0.68 5.95
C ALA A 205 18.79 -1.21 4.78
N ALA A 206 18.28 -0.30 3.94
CA ALA A 206 18.07 -0.63 2.53
C ALA A 206 19.39 -1.18 1.96
N PRO A 207 19.37 -2.13 1.00
CA PRO A 207 20.61 -2.54 0.35
C PRO A 207 21.37 -1.28 -0.05
N GLU A 208 22.65 -1.25 0.26
CA GLU A 208 23.55 -0.11 0.02
C GLU A 208 23.61 0.16 -1.49
N LEU A 209 22.60 0.86 -1.98
CA LEU A 209 22.59 1.38 -3.33
C LEU A 209 23.37 2.69 -3.27
N GLU A 210 24.30 2.85 -4.20
CA GLU A 210 25.11 4.05 -4.34
C GLU A 210 24.30 5.31 -4.00
N PRO A 211 24.78 6.19 -3.10
CA PRO A 211 24.05 7.39 -2.76
C PRO A 211 23.76 8.20 -4.05
N PRO A 212 22.57 8.76 -4.19
CA PRO A 212 22.25 9.55 -5.35
C PRO A 212 23.30 10.66 -5.51
N ARG A 213 23.92 10.74 -6.67
CA ARG A 213 24.91 11.79 -6.96
C ARG A 213 24.27 13.15 -6.65
N PRO A 214 24.94 14.04 -5.88
CA PRO A 214 24.37 15.33 -5.53
C PRO A 214 24.05 16.10 -6.84
N SER A 215 22.76 16.34 -7.08
CA SER A 215 22.33 17.16 -8.20
C SER A 215 22.66 18.63 -7.92
N ARG A 216 23.13 19.35 -8.92
CA ARG A 216 23.37 20.79 -8.80
C ARG A 216 22.03 21.50 -8.55
N PHE A 217 22.00 22.47 -7.63
CA PHE A 217 20.79 23.14 -7.13
C PHE A 217 19.81 23.61 -8.23
N GLY A 218 20.31 24.11 -9.37
CA GLY A 218 19.49 24.54 -10.50
C GLY A 218 18.81 23.41 -11.27
N GLN A 219 19.41 22.21 -11.33
CA GLN A 219 18.80 21.03 -11.95
C GLN A 219 17.67 20.48 -11.08
N THR A 220 17.78 20.63 -9.77
CA THR A 220 16.76 20.19 -8.82
C THR A 220 15.50 21.06 -8.94
N LEU A 221 15.63 22.37 -9.07
CA LEU A 221 14.49 23.28 -9.18
C LEU A 221 13.72 23.09 -10.49
N ALA A 222 14.43 22.97 -11.61
CA ALA A 222 13.81 22.71 -12.92
C ALA A 222 13.08 21.34 -12.92
N ALA A 223 13.70 20.30 -12.37
CA ALA A 223 13.10 18.98 -12.23
C ALA A 223 11.87 18.99 -11.30
N GLU A 224 11.90 19.79 -10.23
CA GLU A 224 10.75 19.97 -9.35
C GLU A 224 9.59 20.70 -10.06
N ILE A 225 9.86 21.76 -10.81
CA ILE A 225 8.84 22.49 -11.58
C ILE A 225 8.22 21.58 -12.64
N ASP A 226 9.05 20.83 -13.36
CA ASP A 226 8.57 19.90 -14.39
C ASP A 226 7.75 18.76 -13.78
N TRP A 227 8.21 18.20 -12.66
CA TRP A 227 7.45 17.21 -11.92
C TRP A 227 6.06 17.75 -11.47
N TRP A 228 6.02 19.00 -10.96
CA TRP A 228 4.76 19.63 -10.59
C TRP A 228 3.80 19.77 -11.78
N ARG A 229 4.33 20.16 -12.94
CA ARG A 229 3.52 20.31 -14.16
C ARG A 229 3.01 18.97 -14.70
N VAL A 230 3.86 17.94 -14.70
CA VAL A 230 3.55 16.65 -15.33
C VAL A 230 2.73 15.76 -14.40
N HIS A 231 3.04 15.76 -13.12
CA HIS A 231 2.43 14.80 -12.17
C HIS A 231 1.44 15.45 -11.21
N ALA A 232 1.79 16.50 -10.49
CA ALA A 232 0.92 17.05 -9.46
C ALA A 232 -0.26 17.82 -10.03
N ALA A 233 -0.06 18.71 -10.98
CA ALA A 233 -1.11 19.58 -11.53
C ALA A 233 -2.25 18.79 -12.20
N PRO A 234 -2.00 17.78 -13.07
CA PRO A 234 -3.06 16.96 -13.64
C PRO A 234 -3.82 16.13 -12.61
N HIS A 235 -3.15 15.62 -11.56
CA HIS A 235 -3.83 14.90 -10.48
C HIS A 235 -4.73 15.82 -9.67
N ILE A 236 -4.24 17.00 -9.30
CA ILE A 236 -5.02 18.02 -8.59
C ILE A 236 -6.21 18.46 -9.47
N ALA A 237 -6.01 18.70 -10.75
CA ALA A 237 -7.07 19.10 -11.67
C ALA A 237 -8.13 18.02 -11.84
N ARG A 238 -7.75 16.77 -12.07
CA ARG A 238 -8.69 15.63 -12.15
C ARG A 238 -9.47 15.45 -10.86
N TRP A 239 -8.80 15.59 -9.74
CA TRP A 239 -9.42 15.50 -8.44
C TRP A 239 -10.40 16.67 -8.17
N ALA A 240 -10.02 17.90 -8.49
CA ALA A 240 -10.86 19.10 -8.35
C ALA A 240 -12.12 19.04 -9.23
N THR A 241 -12.00 18.43 -10.43
CA THR A 241 -13.10 18.29 -11.38
C THR A 241 -13.95 17.03 -11.17
N GLY A 242 -13.57 16.14 -10.25
CA GLY A 242 -14.25 14.85 -10.05
C GLY A 242 -14.08 13.86 -11.23
N ALA A 243 -13.17 14.13 -12.16
CA ALA A 243 -12.94 13.30 -13.34
C ALA A 243 -12.44 11.88 -12.99
N SER A 244 -11.78 11.72 -11.85
CA SER A 244 -11.34 10.41 -11.34
C SER A 244 -12.50 9.43 -11.06
N ARG A 245 -13.74 9.89 -10.99
CA ARG A 245 -14.93 9.05 -10.76
C ARG A 245 -15.50 8.44 -12.04
N ARG A 246 -14.99 8.79 -13.23
CA ARG A 246 -15.56 8.39 -14.52
C ARG A 246 -14.87 7.20 -15.19
N GLU A 247 -13.72 6.76 -14.70
CA GLU A 247 -13.12 5.52 -15.19
C GLU A 247 -13.93 4.35 -14.61
N LEU A 248 -14.50 3.54 -15.49
CA LEU A 248 -15.15 2.26 -15.14
C LEU A 248 -14.08 1.22 -14.78
N VAL A 249 -13.34 1.48 -13.72
CA VAL A 249 -12.38 0.52 -13.17
C VAL A 249 -13.13 -0.38 -12.20
N VAL A 250 -13.00 -1.69 -12.39
CA VAL A 250 -13.54 -2.70 -11.47
C VAL A 250 -12.44 -3.18 -10.52
N PRO A 251 -12.78 -3.68 -9.32
CA PRO A 251 -11.80 -4.29 -8.43
C PRO A 251 -11.05 -5.42 -9.13
N LYS A 252 -9.74 -5.52 -8.89
CA LYS A 252 -8.89 -6.55 -9.51
C LYS A 252 -9.38 -7.96 -9.25
N TRP A 253 -9.76 -8.22 -8.02
CA TRP A 253 -10.20 -9.53 -7.55
C TRP A 253 -11.47 -9.34 -6.71
N SER A 254 -12.60 -9.05 -7.39
CA SER A 254 -13.90 -8.83 -6.74
C SER A 254 -14.51 -10.11 -6.16
N VAL A 255 -14.06 -11.25 -6.64
CA VAL A 255 -14.35 -12.59 -6.09
C VAL A 255 -13.05 -13.24 -5.63
N PRO A 256 -13.08 -14.08 -4.58
CA PRO A 256 -11.88 -14.73 -4.10
C PRO A 256 -11.24 -15.62 -5.18
N VAL A 257 -9.92 -15.50 -5.31
CA VAL A 257 -9.08 -16.32 -6.17
C VAL A 257 -8.06 -17.07 -5.33
N ARG A 258 -7.56 -18.20 -5.81
CA ARG A 258 -6.45 -18.93 -5.20
C ARG A 258 -5.15 -18.47 -5.84
N PRO A 259 -4.28 -17.72 -5.15
CA PRO A 259 -3.05 -17.21 -5.74
C PRO A 259 -2.16 -18.32 -6.29
N ALA A 260 -2.04 -19.44 -5.60
CA ALA A 260 -1.25 -20.60 -6.02
C ALA A 260 -1.60 -21.16 -7.42
N GLY A 261 -2.85 -20.96 -7.88
CA GLY A 261 -3.28 -21.39 -9.23
C GLY A 261 -3.55 -20.24 -10.20
N THR A 262 -3.69 -19.03 -9.67
CA THR A 262 -4.07 -17.82 -10.45
C THR A 262 -2.85 -16.97 -10.80
N PHE A 263 -1.75 -17.09 -10.03
CA PHE A 263 -0.50 -16.37 -10.22
C PHE A 263 0.60 -17.29 -10.78
N PRO A 264 0.43 -17.90 -11.96
CA PRO A 264 1.38 -18.89 -12.49
C PRO A 264 2.77 -18.31 -12.82
N TRP A 265 2.85 -17.00 -12.92
CA TRP A 265 4.08 -16.22 -13.20
C TRP A 265 4.69 -15.61 -11.93
N PHE A 266 4.16 -15.93 -10.74
CA PHE A 266 4.71 -15.44 -9.49
C PHE A 266 5.97 -16.24 -9.13
N ASP A 267 7.12 -15.62 -9.31
CA ASP A 267 8.40 -16.14 -8.85
C ASP A 267 8.75 -15.43 -7.52
N ILE A 268 8.56 -16.14 -6.41
CA ILE A 268 8.84 -15.61 -5.06
C ILE A 268 10.25 -15.02 -4.98
N ASP A 269 11.24 -15.67 -5.58
CA ASP A 269 12.63 -15.24 -5.49
C ASP A 269 12.89 -13.96 -6.30
N ASN A 270 12.29 -13.82 -7.48
CA ASN A 270 12.41 -12.63 -8.32
C ASN A 270 11.44 -11.51 -7.91
N ASP A 271 10.20 -11.85 -7.60
CA ASP A 271 9.15 -10.86 -7.32
C ASP A 271 9.27 -10.24 -5.93
N LEU A 272 9.93 -10.92 -4.99
CA LEU A 272 10.26 -10.39 -3.66
C LEU A 272 11.72 -9.91 -3.54
N GLY A 273 12.48 -9.93 -4.64
CA GLY A 273 13.86 -9.41 -4.67
C GLY A 273 14.91 -10.36 -4.08
N ALA A 274 14.57 -11.65 -3.90
CA ALA A 274 15.53 -12.67 -3.51
C ALA A 274 16.43 -13.02 -4.69
N SER A 275 17.49 -12.25 -4.93
CA SER A 275 18.57 -12.64 -5.84
C SER A 275 19.30 -13.83 -5.25
N SER A 276 19.04 -15.03 -5.77
CA SER A 276 19.83 -16.20 -5.48
C SER A 276 21.25 -15.98 -6.04
N ALA A 277 22.19 -15.63 -5.19
CA ALA A 277 23.60 -15.83 -5.46
C ALA A 277 23.85 -17.34 -5.56
N ARG A 278 23.54 -17.94 -6.71
CA ARG A 278 24.04 -19.28 -7.06
C ARG A 278 25.54 -19.15 -7.22
N SER A 279 26.25 -19.50 -6.16
CA SER A 279 27.66 -19.82 -6.20
C SER A 279 27.90 -20.81 -7.34
N GLN A 280 28.45 -20.32 -8.44
CA GLN A 280 29.06 -21.18 -9.44
C GLN A 280 30.35 -21.72 -8.83
N SER A 281 30.29 -22.86 -8.16
CA SER A 281 31.43 -23.73 -7.94
C SER A 281 31.78 -24.35 -9.31
N ARG A 282 32.77 -23.78 -10.00
CA ARG A 282 33.44 -24.46 -11.09
C ARG A 282 34.19 -25.67 -10.53
N PRO A 283 34.04 -26.88 -11.08
CA PRO A 283 34.96 -27.94 -10.79
C PRO A 283 36.28 -27.62 -11.52
N SER A 284 37.35 -27.57 -10.74
CA SER A 284 38.75 -27.59 -11.24
C SER A 284 39.00 -28.94 -11.93
N GLN A 285 39.39 -28.88 -13.19
CA GLN A 285 40.24 -29.89 -13.82
C GLN A 285 41.65 -29.33 -13.98
#